data_bd0bcea08cd4d262e7d438aab334f4d6
#
_entry.id   bd0bcea08cd4d262e7d438aab334f4d6
#
_cell.length_a   1.000
_cell.length_b   1.000
_cell.length_c   1.000
_cell.angle_alpha   90.00
_cell.angle_beta   90.00
_cell.angle_gamma   90.00
#
_symmetry.space_group_name_H-M   'P 1'
#
loop_
_entity.id
_entity.type
_entity.pdbx_description
1 polymer ?
#
loop_
_entity_poly.entity_id
_entity_poly.type
_entity_poly.pdbx_seq_one_letter_code
_entity_poly.pdbx_strand_id
1 'polypeptide(L)'
;MRDFNKEIKSWIFYDFGNSAYATTVIAAFFPLFYASYWSNGLESLQATQYLAFALTIINLVILISAPIIGAITDYKRLTKILFIIFTLLSIISVASFYFIPMGKWLMALILYGISFFSFASAVVLYDKMLVYVASEDQLTRVSSYGILWDT
;
A
#
# COMPACT_ATOMS: atom_id res chain seq x y z
N MET A 1 -21.92 -5.67 -22.31
CA MET A 1 -22.48 -6.00 -21.01
C MET A 1 -21.66 -7.03 -20.19
N ARG A 2 -21.03 -8.00 -20.84
CA ARG A 2 -20.28 -9.07 -20.13
C ARG A 2 -18.94 -8.59 -19.51
N ASP A 3 -18.26 -7.66 -20.15
CA ASP A 3 -16.94 -7.19 -19.71
C ASP A 3 -17.02 -6.19 -18.55
N PHE A 4 -18.03 -5.35 -18.53
CA PHE A 4 -18.29 -4.38 -17.48
C PHE A 4 -18.44 -5.03 -16.08
N ASN A 5 -19.19 -6.14 -15.98
CA ASN A 5 -19.34 -6.87 -14.72
C ASN A 5 -18.03 -7.54 -14.24
N LYS A 6 -17.13 -7.89 -15.16
CA LYS A 6 -15.85 -8.50 -14.83
C LYS A 6 -14.86 -7.45 -14.33
N GLU A 7 -14.86 -6.28 -14.95
CA GLU A 7 -14.02 -5.17 -14.52
C GLU A 7 -14.41 -4.67 -13.13
N ILE A 8 -15.68 -4.42 -12.88
CA ILE A 8 -16.18 -4.00 -11.55
C ILE A 8 -15.81 -5.03 -10.47
N LYS A 9 -16.01 -6.32 -10.74
CA LYS A 9 -15.62 -7.36 -9.76
C LYS A 9 -14.14 -7.33 -9.45
N SER A 10 -13.28 -7.13 -10.46
CA SER A 10 -11.84 -7.03 -10.26
C SER A 10 -11.46 -5.83 -9.39
N TRP A 11 -12.17 -4.71 -9.55
CA TRP A 11 -12.00 -3.51 -8.75
C TRP A 11 -12.38 -3.74 -7.28
N ILE A 12 -13.53 -4.34 -7.04
CA ILE A 12 -14.01 -4.67 -5.69
C ILE A 12 -13.02 -5.61 -4.98
N PHE A 13 -12.50 -6.64 -5.67
CA PHE A 13 -11.51 -7.55 -5.09
C PHE A 13 -10.19 -6.85 -4.75
N TYR A 14 -9.75 -5.92 -5.59
CA TYR A 14 -8.56 -5.16 -5.30
C TYR A 14 -8.75 -4.24 -4.10
N ASP A 15 -9.89 -3.54 -4.03
CA ASP A 15 -10.23 -2.63 -2.93
C ASP A 15 -10.28 -3.37 -1.59
N PHE A 16 -10.92 -4.55 -1.58
CA PHE A 16 -10.89 -5.43 -0.41
C PHE A 16 -9.47 -5.83 0.01
N GLY A 17 -8.62 -6.22 -0.95
CA GLY A 17 -7.22 -6.54 -0.68
C GLY A 17 -6.42 -5.34 -0.16
N ASN A 18 -6.72 -4.15 -0.68
CA ASN A 18 -6.13 -2.88 -0.28
C ASN A 18 -6.47 -2.53 1.17
N SER A 19 -7.75 -2.61 1.55
CA SER A 19 -8.23 -2.40 2.92
C SER A 19 -7.63 -3.44 3.88
N ALA A 20 -7.57 -4.70 3.48
CA ALA A 20 -6.93 -5.75 4.28
C ALA A 20 -5.45 -5.48 4.53
N TYR A 21 -4.69 -4.99 3.54
CA TYR A 21 -3.30 -4.61 3.73
C TYR A 21 -3.17 -3.44 4.72
N ALA A 22 -3.95 -2.37 4.55
CA ALA A 22 -3.91 -1.20 5.39
C ALA A 22 -4.21 -1.53 6.86
N THR A 23 -5.26 -2.30 7.12
CA THR A 23 -5.69 -2.65 8.49
C THR A 23 -4.80 -3.72 9.11
N THR A 24 -4.46 -4.77 8.37
CA THR A 24 -3.69 -5.90 8.92
C THR A 24 -2.20 -5.59 8.97
N VAL A 25 -1.58 -5.19 7.86
CA VAL A 25 -0.12 -5.04 7.79
C VAL A 25 0.32 -3.72 8.42
N ILE A 26 -0.26 -2.59 7.98
CA ILE A 26 0.21 -1.26 8.41
C ILE A 26 -0.24 -0.97 9.85
N ALA A 27 -1.52 -1.14 10.16
CA ALA A 27 -2.08 -0.69 11.43
C ALA A 27 -1.85 -1.68 12.58
N ALA A 28 -1.77 -2.98 12.33
CA ALA A 28 -1.70 -3.99 13.38
C ALA A 28 -0.41 -4.82 13.35
N PHE A 29 -0.20 -5.61 12.31
CA PHE A 29 0.86 -6.62 12.29
C PHE A 29 2.25 -6.00 12.43
N PHE A 30 2.61 -5.03 11.58
CA PHE A 30 3.96 -4.49 11.58
C PHE A 30 4.33 -3.79 12.89
N PRO A 31 3.54 -2.86 13.44
CA PRO A 31 3.88 -2.20 14.71
C PRO A 31 4.03 -3.18 15.87
N LEU A 32 3.12 -4.15 16.00
CA LEU A 32 3.15 -5.14 17.07
C LEU A 32 4.35 -6.07 16.96
N PHE A 33 4.62 -6.60 15.76
CA PHE A 33 5.72 -7.51 15.53
C PHE A 33 7.08 -6.79 15.59
N TYR A 34 7.14 -5.55 15.13
CA TYR A 34 8.30 -4.70 15.29
C TYR A 34 8.66 -4.51 16.76
N ALA A 35 7.70 -4.11 17.59
CA ALA A 35 7.91 -3.86 19.01
C ALA A 35 8.30 -5.13 19.79
N SER A 36 7.76 -6.30 19.44
CA SER A 36 7.95 -7.53 20.20
C SER A 36 9.11 -8.41 19.72
N TYR A 37 9.43 -8.37 18.42
CA TYR A 37 10.36 -9.33 17.83
C TYR A 37 11.58 -8.65 17.17
N TRP A 38 11.34 -7.73 16.22
CA TRP A 38 12.45 -7.14 15.47
C TRP A 38 13.23 -6.09 16.24
N SER A 39 12.62 -5.36 17.17
CA SER A 39 13.28 -4.41 18.03
C SER A 39 13.92 -5.04 19.30
N ASN A 40 13.95 -6.35 19.38
CA ASN A 40 14.58 -7.03 20.50
C ASN A 40 16.04 -6.57 20.65
N GLY A 41 16.42 -6.18 21.87
CA GLY A 41 17.73 -5.59 22.17
C GLY A 41 17.76 -4.05 22.16
N LEU A 42 16.66 -3.40 21.76
CA LEU A 42 16.47 -1.94 21.93
C LEU A 42 15.62 -1.65 23.17
N GLU A 43 15.83 -0.48 23.78
CA GLU A 43 14.88 0.04 24.73
C GLU A 43 13.55 0.39 24.04
N SER A 44 12.43 0.19 24.73
CA SER A 44 11.08 0.42 24.19
C SER A 44 10.91 1.84 23.62
N LEU A 45 11.48 2.84 24.29
CA LEU A 45 11.44 4.23 23.83
C LEU A 45 12.23 4.40 22.52
N GLN A 46 13.42 3.83 22.42
CA GLN A 46 14.25 3.89 21.21
C GLN A 46 13.59 3.19 20.02
N ALA A 47 12.98 2.01 20.25
CA ALA A 47 12.23 1.29 19.23
C ALA A 47 11.10 2.13 18.66
N THR A 48 10.32 2.77 19.56
CA THR A 48 9.21 3.66 19.15
C THR A 48 9.72 4.88 18.38
N GLN A 49 10.82 5.50 18.82
CA GLN A 49 11.42 6.64 18.14
C GLN A 49 11.91 6.28 16.72
N TYR A 50 12.58 5.14 16.55
CA TYR A 50 13.04 4.69 15.24
C TYR A 50 11.89 4.37 14.30
N LEU A 51 10.81 3.76 14.80
CA LEU A 51 9.60 3.53 14.02
C LEU A 51 8.94 4.84 13.59
N ALA A 52 8.78 5.80 14.51
CA ALA A 52 8.21 7.11 14.21
C ALA A 52 9.06 7.89 13.20
N PHE A 53 10.38 7.85 13.33
CA PHE A 53 11.30 8.49 12.40
C PHE A 53 11.24 7.85 11.01
N ALA A 54 11.22 6.53 10.94
CA ALA A 54 11.07 5.79 9.68
C ALA A 54 9.74 6.14 8.99
N LEU A 55 8.62 6.16 9.73
CA LEU A 55 7.31 6.56 9.20
C LEU A 55 7.32 7.99 8.66
N THR A 56 7.99 8.92 9.35
CA THR A 56 8.13 10.30 8.89
C THR A 56 8.87 10.36 7.55
N ILE A 57 10.00 9.65 7.42
CA ILE A 57 10.76 9.60 6.17
C ILE A 57 9.93 8.99 5.05
N ILE A 58 9.26 7.87 5.31
CA ILE A 58 8.42 7.19 4.32
C ILE A 58 7.33 8.12 3.81
N ASN A 59 6.62 8.80 4.71
CA ASN A 59 5.56 9.73 4.33
C ASN A 59 6.09 10.94 3.53
N LEU A 60 7.27 11.46 3.86
CA LEU A 60 7.92 12.52 3.06
C LEU A 60 8.26 12.02 1.66
N VAL A 61 8.80 10.82 1.53
CA VAL A 61 9.11 10.22 0.23
C VAL A 61 7.83 10.03 -0.60
N ILE A 62 6.75 9.54 0.02
CA ILE A 62 5.44 9.41 -0.65
C ILE A 62 4.94 10.77 -1.12
N LEU A 63 4.98 11.78 -0.25
CA LEU A 63 4.51 13.15 -0.56
C LEU A 63 5.25 13.74 -1.78
N ILE A 64 6.56 13.57 -1.85
CA ILE A 64 7.38 14.09 -2.95
C ILE A 64 7.17 13.26 -4.23
N SER A 65 7.05 11.95 -4.10
CA SER A 65 6.94 11.05 -5.26
C SER A 65 5.54 10.99 -5.88
N ALA A 66 4.48 11.24 -5.13
CA ALA A 66 3.11 11.17 -5.63
C ALA A 66 2.84 12.06 -6.86
N PRO A 67 3.21 13.36 -6.90
CA PRO A 67 3.03 14.17 -8.09
C PRO A 67 3.91 13.72 -9.25
N ILE A 68 5.12 13.20 -8.98
CA ILE A 68 6.02 12.68 -10.00
C ILE A 68 5.43 11.42 -10.65
N ILE A 69 4.94 10.49 -9.84
CA ILE A 69 4.26 9.27 -10.32
C ILE A 69 3.01 9.66 -11.11
N GLY A 70 2.24 10.63 -10.64
CA GLY A 70 1.08 11.18 -11.34
C GLY A 70 1.43 11.71 -12.73
N ALA A 71 2.48 12.51 -12.85
CA ALA A 71 2.92 13.10 -14.12
C ALA A 71 3.46 12.04 -15.12
N ILE A 72 4.26 11.08 -14.65
CA ILE A 72 4.84 10.02 -15.51
C ILE A 72 3.73 9.11 -16.07
N THR A 73 2.62 8.97 -15.37
CA THR A 73 1.54 8.04 -15.69
C THR A 73 0.39 8.66 -16.50
N ASP A 74 0.64 9.74 -17.26
CA ASP A 74 -0.37 10.29 -18.19
C ASP A 74 -0.71 9.34 -19.34
N TYR A 75 0.15 8.35 -19.61
CA TYR A 75 -0.10 7.29 -20.56
C TYR A 75 -0.75 6.07 -19.87
N LYS A 76 -1.99 5.71 -20.26
CA LYS A 76 -2.77 4.56 -19.71
C LYS A 76 -1.96 3.26 -19.61
N ARG A 77 -1.12 2.98 -20.60
CA ARG A 77 -0.31 1.74 -20.63
C ARG A 77 0.74 1.74 -19.51
N LEU A 78 1.42 2.86 -19.28
CA LEU A 78 2.42 3.00 -18.21
C LEU A 78 1.77 2.90 -16.83
N THR A 79 0.61 3.50 -16.65
CA THR A 79 -0.16 3.43 -15.39
C THR A 79 -0.41 1.98 -14.97
N LYS A 80 -0.89 1.15 -15.91
CA LYS A 80 -1.17 -0.27 -15.63
C LYS A 80 0.11 -1.06 -15.29
N ILE A 81 1.20 -0.82 -16.02
CA ILE A 81 2.47 -1.52 -15.79
C ILE A 81 3.03 -1.15 -14.40
N LEU A 82 3.09 0.14 -14.10
CA LEU A 82 3.59 0.62 -12.81
C LEU A 82 2.71 0.15 -11.64
N PHE A 83 1.38 0.13 -11.82
CA PHE A 83 0.46 -0.42 -10.85
C PHE A 83 0.79 -1.88 -10.49
N ILE A 84 1.00 -2.73 -11.51
CA ILE A 84 1.37 -4.13 -11.29
C ILE A 84 2.73 -4.24 -10.59
N ILE A 85 3.72 -3.45 -11.01
CA ILE A 85 5.07 -3.47 -10.42
C ILE A 85 5.00 -3.09 -8.94
N PHE A 86 4.35 -1.99 -8.59
CA PHE A 86 4.26 -1.54 -7.21
C PHE A 86 3.44 -2.49 -6.35
N THR A 87 2.34 -3.04 -6.87
CA THR A 87 1.56 -4.06 -6.14
C THR A 87 2.41 -5.30 -5.85
N LEU A 88 3.12 -5.82 -6.84
CA LEU A 88 4.00 -6.98 -6.65
C LEU A 88 5.16 -6.67 -5.69
N LEU A 89 5.76 -5.49 -5.79
CA LEU A 89 6.83 -5.07 -4.90
C LEU A 89 6.35 -4.98 -3.45
N SER A 90 5.15 -4.46 -3.21
CA SER A 90 4.54 -4.43 -1.88
C SER A 90 4.34 -5.85 -1.33
N ILE A 91 3.76 -6.76 -2.12
CA ILE A 91 3.52 -8.16 -1.71
C ILE A 91 4.84 -8.88 -1.40
N ILE A 92 5.84 -8.76 -2.27
CA ILE A 92 7.16 -9.40 -2.08
C ILE A 92 7.83 -8.85 -0.81
N SER A 93 7.74 -7.54 -0.57
CA SER A 93 8.33 -6.93 0.63
C SER A 93 7.67 -7.45 1.90
N VAL A 94 6.33 -7.61 1.93
CA VAL A 94 5.62 -8.20 3.07
C VAL A 94 6.00 -9.67 3.26
N ALA A 95 6.05 -10.46 2.18
CA ALA A 95 6.49 -11.85 2.25
C ALA A 95 7.93 -11.99 2.79
N SER A 96 8.78 -11.00 2.50
CA SER A 96 10.17 -10.95 2.97
C SER A 96 10.29 -10.73 4.48
N PHE A 97 9.27 -10.24 5.17
CA PHE A 97 9.28 -10.12 6.64
C PHE A 97 9.52 -11.48 7.33
N TYR A 98 9.07 -12.57 6.73
CA TYR A 98 9.30 -13.92 7.25
C TYR A 98 10.79 -14.26 7.42
N PHE A 99 11.65 -13.71 6.59
CA PHE A 99 13.09 -13.98 6.61
C PHE A 99 13.89 -13.05 7.51
N ILE A 100 13.25 -12.10 8.20
CA ILE A 100 13.96 -11.14 9.06
C ILE A 100 14.19 -11.77 10.43
N PRO A 101 15.46 -11.99 10.86
CA PRO A 101 15.77 -12.52 12.19
C PRO A 101 15.36 -11.55 13.31
N MET A 102 15.18 -12.10 14.51
CA MET A 102 14.97 -11.33 15.73
C MET A 102 16.08 -10.29 15.94
N GLY A 103 15.72 -9.09 16.39
CA GLY A 103 16.65 -8.00 16.67
C GLY A 103 17.16 -7.23 15.44
N LYS A 104 16.72 -7.58 14.23
CA LYS A 104 17.12 -6.89 13.00
C LYS A 104 16.16 -5.75 12.66
N TRP A 105 15.96 -4.85 13.60
CA TRP A 105 15.03 -3.74 13.53
C TRP A 105 15.20 -2.84 12.28
N LEU A 106 16.44 -2.54 11.89
CA LEU A 106 16.71 -1.69 10.73
C LEU A 106 16.27 -2.34 9.43
N MET A 107 16.53 -3.65 9.27
CA MET A 107 16.09 -4.40 8.10
C MET A 107 14.56 -4.46 8.01
N ALA A 108 13.88 -4.63 9.14
CA ALA A 108 12.43 -4.58 9.21
C ALA A 108 11.89 -3.21 8.79
N LEU A 109 12.46 -2.11 9.27
CA LEU A 109 12.05 -0.75 8.90
C LEU A 109 12.28 -0.44 7.42
N ILE A 110 13.40 -0.89 6.84
CA ILE A 110 13.69 -0.70 5.41
C ILE A 110 12.66 -1.44 4.55
N LEU A 111 12.42 -2.73 4.83
CA LEU A 111 11.45 -3.52 4.07
C LEU A 111 10.02 -2.99 4.25
N TYR A 112 9.68 -2.52 5.45
CA TYR A 112 8.41 -1.86 5.69
C TYR A 112 8.28 -0.57 4.88
N GLY A 113 9.33 0.24 4.82
CA GLY A 113 9.37 1.46 4.01
C GLY A 113 9.13 1.17 2.52
N ILE A 114 9.81 0.16 1.98
CA ILE A 114 9.62 -0.27 0.59
C ILE A 114 8.20 -0.76 0.34
N SER A 115 7.66 -1.58 1.26
CA SER A 115 6.30 -2.10 1.16
C SER A 115 5.27 -0.99 1.21
N PHE A 116 5.37 -0.08 2.18
CA PHE A 116 4.42 1.01 2.37
C PHE A 116 4.48 2.03 1.21
N PHE A 117 5.67 2.41 0.78
CA PHE A 117 5.85 3.27 -0.39
C PHE A 117 5.22 2.66 -1.65
N SER A 118 5.48 1.38 -1.88
CA SER A 118 4.94 0.67 -3.05
C SER A 118 3.41 0.55 -2.99
N PHE A 119 2.87 0.25 -1.81
CA PHE A 119 1.43 0.23 -1.57
C PHE A 119 0.79 1.60 -1.85
N ALA A 120 1.32 2.68 -1.25
CA ALA A 120 0.80 4.03 -1.46
C ALA A 120 0.86 4.45 -2.95
N SER A 121 1.96 4.11 -3.63
CA SER A 121 2.10 4.35 -5.08
C SER A 121 1.08 3.57 -5.90
N ALA A 122 0.82 2.31 -5.54
CA ALA A 122 -0.20 1.49 -6.20
C ALA A 122 -1.60 2.07 -6.02
N VAL A 123 -1.94 2.59 -4.83
CA VAL A 123 -3.22 3.26 -4.56
C VAL A 123 -3.41 4.48 -5.45
N VAL A 124 -2.42 5.36 -5.55
CA VAL A 124 -2.48 6.54 -6.44
C VAL A 124 -2.73 6.14 -7.89
N LEU A 125 -2.08 5.07 -8.36
CA LEU A 125 -2.25 4.55 -9.72
C LEU A 125 -3.61 3.90 -9.93
N TYR A 126 -4.12 3.21 -8.91
CA TYR A 126 -5.45 2.62 -8.88
C TYR A 126 -6.53 3.69 -9.03
N ASP A 127 -6.48 4.75 -8.22
CA ASP A 127 -7.43 5.86 -8.28
C ASP A 127 -7.43 6.54 -9.64
N LYS A 128 -6.23 6.74 -10.22
CA LYS A 128 -6.08 7.28 -11.57
C LYS A 128 -6.73 6.39 -12.64
N MET A 129 -6.59 5.06 -12.53
CA MET A 129 -7.21 4.11 -13.44
C MET A 129 -8.73 4.10 -13.31
N LEU A 130 -9.27 4.26 -12.11
CA LEU A 130 -10.71 4.31 -11.85
C LEU A 130 -11.38 5.44 -12.64
N VAL A 131 -10.76 6.62 -12.65
CA VAL A 131 -11.23 7.79 -13.41
C VAL A 131 -11.31 7.52 -14.92
N TYR A 132 -10.45 6.65 -15.46
CA TYR A 132 -10.47 6.30 -16.88
C TYR A 132 -11.53 5.26 -17.25
N VAL A 133 -12.00 4.46 -16.30
CA VAL A 133 -12.89 3.32 -16.54
C VAL A 133 -14.35 3.68 -16.29
N ALA A 134 -14.63 4.57 -15.36
CA ALA A 134 -15.98 4.91 -14.95
C ALA A 134 -16.42 6.27 -15.49
N SER A 135 -17.64 6.35 -16.08
CA SER A 135 -18.35 7.61 -16.30
C SER A 135 -18.76 8.20 -14.93
N GLU A 136 -19.00 9.52 -14.85
CA GLU A 136 -19.30 10.21 -13.58
C GLU A 136 -20.41 9.55 -12.74
N ASP A 137 -21.48 9.06 -13.39
CA ASP A 137 -22.58 8.32 -12.72
C ASP A 137 -22.14 6.94 -12.18
N GLN A 138 -21.09 6.36 -12.72
CA GLN A 138 -20.59 5.05 -12.34
C GLN A 138 -19.51 5.15 -11.25
N LEU A 139 -18.76 6.24 -11.18
CA LEU A 139 -17.79 6.53 -10.12
C LEU A 139 -18.45 6.54 -8.75
N THR A 140 -19.60 7.19 -8.63
CA THR A 140 -20.37 7.27 -7.38
C THR A 140 -20.89 5.90 -6.94
N ARG A 141 -21.32 5.06 -7.88
CA ARG A 141 -21.78 3.69 -7.59
C ARG A 141 -20.65 2.76 -7.19
N VAL A 142 -19.53 2.80 -7.88
CA VAL A 142 -18.38 1.95 -7.57
C VAL A 142 -17.76 2.35 -6.21
N SER A 143 -17.65 3.64 -5.94
CA SER A 143 -17.18 4.16 -4.65
C SER A 143 -18.11 3.79 -3.49
N SER A 144 -19.43 3.86 -3.69
CA SER A 144 -20.41 3.50 -2.66
C SER A 144 -20.45 2.00 -2.36
N TYR A 145 -20.16 1.14 -3.35
CA TYR A 145 -20.03 -0.30 -3.13
C TYR A 145 -18.75 -0.65 -2.34
N GLY A 146 -17.63 0.04 -2.56
CA GLY A 146 -16.42 -0.13 -1.75
C GLY A 146 -16.69 0.21 -0.27
N ILE A 147 -17.34 1.33 0.01
CA ILE A 147 -17.65 1.79 1.38
C ILE A 147 -18.62 0.85 2.12
N LEU A 148 -19.55 0.18 1.41
CA LEU A 148 -20.54 -0.72 2.03
C LEU A 148 -19.94 -2.05 2.55
N TRP A 149 -18.72 -2.41 2.15
CA TRP A 149 -18.03 -3.61 2.63
C TRP A 149 -17.03 -3.33 3.74
N ASP A 150 -16.75 -2.05 4.03
CA ASP A 150 -15.86 -1.60 5.14
C ASP A 150 -16.61 -1.36 6.46
N THR A 151 -17.94 -1.52 6.50
CA THR A 151 -18.79 -1.44 7.70
C THR A 151 -19.34 -2.80 8.11
#